data_248692df69a5239b656d2e10f4330c4d
#
_entry.id   248692df69a5239b656d2e10f4330c4d
#
_cell.length_a   1.000
_cell.length_b   1.000
_cell.length_c   1.000
_cell.angle_alpha   90.00
_cell.angle_beta   90.00
_cell.angle_gamma   90.00
#
_symmetry.space_group_name_H-M   'P 1'
#
loop_
_entity.id
_entity.type
_entity.pdbx_description
1 polymer ?
#
loop_
_entity_poly.entity_id
_entity_poly.type
_entity_poly.pdbx_seq_one_letter_code
_entity_poly.pdbx_strand_id
1 'polypeptide(L)' 'MTVEEYRISLGWSATELARRTGLSARTIARVENGEPVYAHTLGAIARAFSEALGRTITIKDLEGVNIADR' A
#
# COMPACT_ATOMS: atom_id res chain seq x y z
N MET A 1 -5.06 9.60 2.90
CA MET A 1 -5.53 8.39 3.60
C MET A 1 -4.38 7.43 3.81
N THR A 2 -4.43 6.64 4.88
CA THR A 2 -3.43 5.60 5.10
C THR A 2 -3.69 4.43 4.16
N VAL A 3 -2.68 3.54 4.05
CA VAL A 3 -2.84 2.32 3.27
C VAL A 3 -4.02 1.50 3.80
N GLU A 4 -4.13 1.39 5.12
CA GLU A 4 -5.24 0.66 5.72
C GLU A 4 -6.59 1.27 5.36
N GLU A 5 -6.68 2.60 5.39
CA GLU A 5 -7.92 3.30 5.05
C GLU A 5 -8.33 3.07 3.60
N TYR A 6 -7.37 3.16 2.66
CA TYR A 6 -7.65 2.85 1.27
C TYR A 6 -8.14 1.42 1.11
N ARG A 7 -7.43 0.50 1.74
CA ARG A 7 -7.75 -0.92 1.64
C ARG A 7 -9.16 -1.21 2.14
N ILE A 8 -9.49 -0.67 3.30
CA ILE A 8 -10.80 -0.88 3.91
C ILE A 8 -11.89 -0.26 3.05
N SER A 9 -11.65 0.92 2.50
CA SER A 9 -12.64 1.59 1.66
C SER A 9 -12.93 0.78 0.38
N LEU A 10 -11.99 -0.04 -0.06
CA LEU A 10 -12.18 -0.91 -1.22
C LEU A 10 -12.76 -2.28 -0.83
N GLY A 11 -12.93 -2.54 0.46
CA GLY A 11 -13.42 -3.82 0.93
C GLY A 11 -12.37 -4.93 0.87
N TRP A 12 -11.09 -4.58 0.84
CA TRP A 12 -10.02 -5.55 0.71
C TRP A 12 -9.44 -5.91 2.07
N SER A 13 -9.17 -7.21 2.28
CA SER A 13 -8.36 -7.65 3.40
C SER A 13 -6.89 -7.38 3.10
N ALA A 14 -6.03 -7.47 4.12
CA ALA A 14 -4.59 -7.36 3.90
C ALA A 14 -4.10 -8.45 2.93
N THR A 15 -4.67 -9.64 3.02
CA THR A 15 -4.34 -10.74 2.11
C THR A 15 -4.72 -10.40 0.67
N GLU A 16 -5.88 -9.77 0.48
CA GLU A 16 -6.31 -9.36 -0.85
C GLU A 16 -5.37 -8.30 -1.41
N LEU A 17 -4.98 -7.32 -0.61
CA LEU A 17 -4.03 -6.31 -1.06
C LEU A 17 -2.69 -6.94 -1.41
N ALA A 18 -2.23 -7.90 -0.60
CA ALA A 18 -0.99 -8.61 -0.90
C ALA A 18 -1.08 -9.31 -2.24
N ARG A 19 -2.20 -9.98 -2.49
CA ARG A 19 -2.40 -10.71 -3.75
C ARG A 19 -2.38 -9.76 -4.95
N ARG A 20 -3.01 -8.62 -4.81
CA ARG A 20 -3.10 -7.65 -5.92
C ARG A 20 -1.79 -6.96 -6.22
N THR A 21 -0.91 -6.86 -5.23
CA THR A 21 0.38 -6.18 -5.39
C THR A 21 1.53 -7.13 -5.67
N GLY A 22 1.32 -8.43 -5.47
CA GLY A 22 2.41 -9.40 -5.55
C GLY A 22 3.30 -9.39 -4.33
N LEU A 23 2.91 -8.67 -3.28
CA LEU A 23 3.66 -8.61 -2.02
C LEU A 23 3.13 -9.64 -1.05
N SER A 24 3.87 -9.89 0.03
CA SER A 24 3.39 -10.80 1.07
C SER A 24 2.49 -10.03 2.04
N ALA A 25 1.61 -10.76 2.73
CA ALA A 25 0.78 -10.15 3.76
C ALA A 25 1.64 -9.55 4.88
N ARG A 26 2.81 -10.15 5.13
CA ARG A 26 3.75 -9.63 6.12
C ARG A 26 4.25 -8.24 5.71
N THR A 27 4.57 -8.07 4.42
CA THR A 27 5.01 -6.77 3.91
C THR A 27 3.90 -5.74 4.04
N ILE A 28 2.65 -6.12 3.75
CA ILE A 28 1.52 -5.22 3.93
C ILE A 28 1.41 -4.80 5.40
N ALA A 29 1.54 -5.74 6.34
CA ALA A 29 1.48 -5.43 7.75
C ALA A 29 2.58 -4.44 8.16
N ARG A 30 3.79 -4.62 7.63
CA ARG A 30 4.90 -3.71 7.93
C ARG A 30 4.60 -2.31 7.43
N VAL A 31 4.06 -2.19 6.22
CA VAL A 31 3.69 -0.88 5.68
C VAL A 31 2.64 -0.22 6.57
N GLU A 32 1.60 -0.96 6.95
CA GLU A 32 0.51 -0.39 7.74
C GLU A 32 0.95 -0.05 9.16
N ASN A 33 1.99 -0.70 9.66
CA ASN A 33 2.56 -0.40 10.98
C ASN A 33 3.56 0.75 10.95
N GLY A 34 3.81 1.34 9.79
CA GLY A 34 4.74 2.45 9.68
C GLY A 34 6.20 2.05 9.70
N GLU A 35 6.51 0.78 9.45
CA GLU A 35 7.88 0.31 9.40
C GLU A 35 8.53 0.71 8.09
N PRO A 36 9.87 0.91 8.06
CA PRO A 36 10.54 1.31 6.83
C PRO A 36 10.43 0.24 5.75
N VAL A 37 10.03 0.62 4.56
CA VAL A 37 9.96 -0.25 3.39
C VAL A 37 10.51 0.51 2.19
N TYR A 38 10.89 -0.22 1.16
CA TYR A 38 11.46 0.41 -0.03
C TYR A 38 10.38 1.12 -0.85
N ALA A 39 10.81 2.15 -1.56
CA ALA A 39 9.88 2.95 -2.36
C ALA A 39 9.14 2.11 -3.40
N HIS A 40 9.81 1.12 -4.03
CA HIS A 40 9.13 0.31 -5.03
C HIS A 40 8.00 -0.53 -4.43
N THR A 41 8.12 -0.89 -3.15
CA THR A 41 7.04 -1.60 -2.45
C THR A 41 5.81 -0.70 -2.33
N LEU A 42 6.03 0.55 -1.94
CA LEU A 42 4.94 1.52 -1.84
C LEU A 42 4.38 1.86 -3.20
N GLY A 43 5.23 1.89 -4.23
CA GLY A 43 4.78 2.12 -5.59
C GLY A 43 3.82 1.05 -6.09
N ALA A 44 4.10 -0.22 -5.74
CA ALA A 44 3.21 -1.32 -6.11
C ALA A 44 1.84 -1.16 -5.44
N ILE A 45 1.83 -0.73 -4.18
CA ILE A 45 0.58 -0.50 -3.45
C ILE A 45 -0.19 0.67 -4.07
N ALA A 46 0.50 1.77 -4.37
CA ALA A 46 -0.14 2.93 -4.98
C ALA A 46 -0.73 2.57 -6.34
N ARG A 47 -0.03 1.74 -7.12
CA ARG A 47 -0.56 1.31 -8.42
C ARG A 47 -1.82 0.48 -8.26
N ALA A 48 -1.84 -0.44 -7.29
CA ALA A 48 -3.03 -1.27 -7.07
C ALA A 48 -4.23 -0.41 -6.71
N PHE A 49 -4.03 0.59 -5.85
CA PHE A 49 -5.10 1.51 -5.49
C PHE A 49 -5.54 2.35 -6.68
N SER A 50 -4.58 2.81 -7.50
CA SER A 50 -4.90 3.61 -8.68
C SER A 50 -5.81 2.85 -9.63
N GLU A 51 -5.47 1.58 -9.88
CA GLU A 51 -6.27 0.75 -10.78
C GLU A 51 -7.65 0.50 -10.22
N ALA A 52 -7.74 0.24 -8.92
CA ALA A 52 -9.03 -0.07 -8.30
C ALA A 52 -9.93 1.15 -8.19
N LEU A 53 -9.36 2.33 -7.95
CA LEU A 53 -10.14 3.54 -7.76
C LEU A 53 -10.37 4.32 -9.04
N GLY A 54 -9.68 3.96 -10.11
CA GLY A 54 -9.83 4.65 -11.41
C GLY A 54 -9.27 6.06 -11.40
N ARG A 55 -8.31 6.35 -10.51
CA ARG A 55 -7.62 7.64 -10.46
C ARG A 55 -6.20 7.43 -9.97
N THR A 56 -5.33 8.40 -10.26
CA THR A 56 -3.92 8.27 -9.91
C THR A 56 -3.73 8.44 -8.41
N ILE A 57 -3.16 7.41 -7.78
CA ILE A 57 -2.70 7.44 -6.39
C ILE A 57 -1.18 7.33 -6.44
N THR A 58 -0.49 8.24 -5.77
CA THR A 58 0.97 8.21 -5.70
C THR A 58 1.41 7.86 -4.29
N ILE A 59 2.71 7.61 -4.12
CA ILE A 59 3.26 7.34 -2.79
C ILE A 59 2.97 8.50 -1.85
N LYS A 60 2.96 9.72 -2.36
CA LYS A 60 2.69 10.91 -1.54
C LYS A 60 1.28 10.91 -0.97
N ASP A 61 0.36 10.21 -1.60
CA ASP A 61 -1.01 10.11 -1.11
C ASP A 61 -1.17 9.09 0.01
N LEU A 62 -0.13 8.29 0.26
CA LEU A 62 -0.16 7.25 1.29
C LEU A 62 0.40 7.83 2.59
N GLU A 63 -0.48 8.09 3.54
CA GLU A 63 -0.08 8.66 4.83
C GLU A 63 0.43 7.56 5.75
N GLY A 64 1.31 7.94 6.67
CA GLY A 64 1.80 7.01 7.68
C GLY A 64 2.82 6.00 7.18
N VAL A 65 3.28 6.12 5.94
CA VAL A 65 4.30 5.21 5.41
C VAL A 65 5.69 5.74 5.71
N ASN A 66 6.67 4.84 5.74
CA ASN A 66 8.04 5.17 6.04
C ASN A 66 8.92 4.54 4.96
N ILE A 67 9.61 5.38 4.19
CA ILE A 67 10.42 4.92 3.08
C ILE A 67 11.83 4.65 3.57
N ALA A 68 12.31 3.43 3.35
CA ALA A 68 13.68 3.08 3.69
C ALA A 68 14.63 3.76 2.70
N ASP A 69 15.78 4.16 3.23
CA ASP A 69 16.82 4.77 2.42
C ASP A 69 17.48 3.70 1.58
N ARG A 70 17.12 3.56 0.37
CA ARG A 70 17.83 2.69 -0.56
C ARG A 70 17.01 2.24 -1.69
#